data_2d47c0756499fec11d52e762a0913f7f
#
_entry.id   2d47c0756499fec11d52e762a0913f7f
#
_cell.length_a   1.000
_cell.length_b   1.000
_cell.length_c   1.000
_cell.angle_alpha   90.00
_cell.angle_beta   90.00
_cell.angle_gamma   90.00
#
_symmetry.space_group_name_H-M   'P 1'
#
loop_
_entity.id
_entity.type
_entity.pdbx_description
1 polymer ?
#
loop_
_entity_poly.entity_id
_entity_poly.type
_entity_poly.pdbx_seq_one_letter_code
_entity_poly.pdbx_strand_id
1 'polypeptide(L)'
;SRMFEFTFKLFGQGSATLPARGMGEIPKQLAALLPEGSIQLNQAVQAVGIDSITLESGERIQGCATVVATDGSAAHALLPELEGPAPEWRSVTTLYFAADRSPIREAIICLNGSGSGTVNNVCVISDAAPCYAPEGQSLLSVSVLGLVEADDLVEQVRSELLEWFGPEVSSWRHLRTDHIRRGLPEQLPNGSAPNSIHQAGLWVCGDQLSRASIEGADVPGKHTAAAIITTRVSG
;
A
#
# COMPACT_ATOMS: atom_id res chain seq x y z
N SER A 1 -8.09 19.34 9.03
CA SER A 1 -7.75 18.13 9.81
C SER A 1 -6.28 17.80 9.62
N ARG A 2 -5.66 17.08 10.56
CA ARG A 2 -4.24 16.69 10.48
C ARG A 2 -3.94 15.88 9.19
N MET A 3 -4.88 15.03 8.76
CA MET A 3 -4.74 14.27 7.52
C MET A 3 -4.73 15.19 6.29
N PHE A 4 -5.58 16.21 6.24
CA PHE A 4 -5.59 17.20 5.16
C PHE A 4 -4.26 17.96 5.10
N GLU A 5 -3.77 18.46 6.25
CA GLU A 5 -2.48 19.16 6.30
C GLU A 5 -1.31 18.25 5.87
N PHE A 6 -1.33 16.99 6.27
CA PHE A 6 -0.32 16.00 5.88
C PHE A 6 -0.34 15.79 4.37
N THR A 7 -1.50 15.48 3.80
CA THR A 7 -1.65 15.24 2.36
C THR A 7 -1.28 16.49 1.55
N PHE A 8 -1.74 17.67 1.98
CA PHE A 8 -1.43 18.93 1.30
C PHE A 8 0.06 19.25 1.33
N LYS A 9 0.74 19.00 2.46
CA LYS A 9 2.20 19.17 2.56
C LYS A 9 2.96 18.22 1.65
N LEU A 10 2.55 16.96 1.54
CA LEU A 10 3.18 15.98 0.64
C LEU A 10 3.14 16.45 -0.82
N PHE A 11 1.99 16.89 -1.28
CA PHE A 11 1.85 17.42 -2.66
C PHE A 11 2.60 18.74 -2.89
N GLY A 12 2.81 19.54 -1.84
CA GLY A 12 3.54 20.81 -1.92
C GLY A 12 5.07 20.69 -1.80
N GLN A 13 5.60 19.56 -1.36
CA GLN A 13 7.03 19.40 -1.06
C GLN A 13 7.83 18.66 -2.15
N GLY A 14 7.20 18.14 -3.17
CA GLY A 14 7.89 17.40 -4.23
C GLY A 14 6.96 16.92 -5.33
N SER A 15 7.53 16.27 -6.32
CA SER A 15 6.77 15.66 -7.42
C SER A 15 6.38 14.23 -7.06
N ALA A 16 5.13 13.87 -7.32
CA ALA A 16 4.71 12.48 -7.30
C ALA A 16 5.33 11.74 -8.48
N THR A 17 5.91 10.57 -8.25
CA THR A 17 6.57 9.76 -9.28
C THR A 17 6.10 8.32 -9.22
N LEU A 18 6.20 7.63 -10.35
CA LEU A 18 5.90 6.20 -10.47
C LEU A 18 7.15 5.48 -11.01
N PRO A 19 7.56 4.36 -10.39
CA PRO A 19 8.62 3.52 -10.95
C PRO A 19 8.22 2.99 -12.33
N ALA A 20 9.10 3.08 -13.31
CA ALA A 20 8.81 2.75 -14.71
C ALA A 20 8.27 1.32 -14.95
N ARG A 21 8.55 0.38 -14.06
CA ARG A 21 8.10 -1.02 -14.15
C ARG A 21 7.13 -1.41 -13.03
N GLY A 22 6.45 -0.44 -12.44
CA GLY A 22 5.45 -0.66 -11.39
C GLY A 22 6.00 -0.50 -9.97
N MET A 23 5.09 -0.33 -9.02
CA MET A 23 5.42 -0.10 -7.60
C MET A 23 6.23 -1.25 -6.97
N GLY A 24 6.15 -2.46 -7.51
CA GLY A 24 6.95 -3.60 -7.07
C GLY A 24 8.46 -3.44 -7.25
N GLU A 25 8.92 -2.45 -8.03
CA GLU A 25 10.35 -2.19 -8.19
C GLU A 25 11.00 -1.64 -6.91
N ILE A 26 10.24 -0.96 -6.06
CA ILE A 26 10.74 -0.45 -4.78
C ILE A 26 11.23 -1.60 -3.87
N PRO A 27 10.39 -2.58 -3.50
CA PRO A 27 10.85 -3.70 -2.69
C PRO A 27 11.88 -4.59 -3.42
N LYS A 28 11.79 -4.74 -4.75
CA LYS A 28 12.81 -5.49 -5.51
C LYS A 28 14.19 -4.83 -5.45
N GLN A 29 14.25 -3.49 -5.55
CA GLN A 29 15.49 -2.74 -5.43
C GLN A 29 16.11 -2.92 -4.04
N LEU A 30 15.31 -2.87 -2.98
CA LEU A 30 15.78 -3.13 -1.62
C LEU A 30 16.27 -4.57 -1.45
N ALA A 31 15.52 -5.54 -1.97
CA ALA A 31 15.88 -6.95 -1.91
C ALA A 31 17.21 -7.25 -2.63
N ALA A 32 17.47 -6.57 -3.74
CA ALA A 32 18.72 -6.72 -4.50
C ALA A 32 19.99 -6.25 -3.76
N LEU A 33 19.84 -5.48 -2.68
CA LEU A 33 20.95 -5.06 -1.82
C LEU A 33 21.33 -6.10 -0.78
N LEU A 34 20.50 -7.14 -0.58
CA LEU A 34 20.75 -8.17 0.40
C LEU A 34 21.62 -9.30 -0.18
N PRO A 35 22.42 -9.97 0.64
CA PRO A 35 23.15 -11.17 0.22
C PRO A 35 22.21 -12.24 -0.34
N GLU A 36 22.70 -13.04 -1.27
CA GLU A 36 21.95 -14.17 -1.80
C GLU A 36 21.50 -15.12 -0.67
N GLY A 37 20.26 -15.60 -0.77
CA GLY A 37 19.65 -16.47 0.25
C GLY A 37 19.09 -15.77 1.49
N SER A 38 19.23 -14.43 1.60
CA SER A 38 18.65 -13.67 2.71
C SER A 38 17.13 -13.67 2.71
N ILE A 39 16.49 -13.86 1.55
CA ILE A 39 15.03 -13.88 1.40
C ILE A 39 14.60 -15.30 1.05
N GLN A 40 13.71 -15.86 1.87
CA GLN A 40 13.09 -17.15 1.64
C GLN A 40 11.59 -16.94 1.42
N LEU A 41 11.12 -17.19 0.20
CA LEU A 41 9.71 -17.07 -0.17
C LEU A 41 8.98 -18.40 0.11
N ASN A 42 7.63 -18.31 0.16
CA ASN A 42 6.76 -19.46 0.38
C ASN A 42 7.02 -20.20 1.72
N GLN A 43 7.46 -19.45 2.73
CA GLN A 43 7.71 -19.94 4.08
C GLN A 43 6.70 -19.25 5.03
N ALA A 44 5.55 -19.88 5.20
CA ALA A 44 4.52 -19.35 6.11
C ALA A 44 4.95 -19.59 7.56
N VAL A 45 4.92 -18.52 8.37
CA VAL A 45 5.28 -18.56 9.78
C VAL A 45 4.02 -18.82 10.61
N GLN A 46 4.06 -19.86 11.44
CA GLN A 46 2.99 -20.24 12.35
C GLN A 46 3.13 -19.59 13.74
N ALA A 47 4.36 -19.45 14.22
CA ALA A 47 4.62 -18.89 15.54
C ALA A 47 5.96 -18.13 15.57
N VAL A 48 6.01 -17.13 16.43
CA VAL A 48 7.21 -16.29 16.65
C VAL A 48 7.64 -16.34 18.11
N GLY A 49 8.94 -16.35 18.34
CA GLY A 49 9.57 -16.21 19.64
C GLY A 49 10.66 -15.15 19.61
N ILE A 50 11.31 -14.92 20.73
CA ILE A 50 12.35 -13.88 20.89
C ILE A 50 13.53 -14.12 19.94
N ASP A 51 13.95 -15.37 19.80
CA ASP A 51 15.15 -15.81 19.07
C ASP A 51 14.84 -16.86 17.99
N SER A 52 13.59 -17.14 17.71
CA SER A 52 13.23 -18.18 16.77
C SER A 52 11.83 -17.98 16.19
N ILE A 53 11.62 -18.57 15.02
CA ILE A 53 10.30 -18.71 14.40
C ILE A 53 10.02 -20.17 14.11
N THR A 54 8.74 -20.53 14.08
CA THR A 54 8.28 -21.85 13.64
C THR A 54 7.46 -21.69 12.37
N LEU A 55 7.84 -22.39 11.33
CA LEU A 55 7.10 -22.43 10.06
C LEU A 55 5.89 -23.36 10.16
N GLU A 56 4.92 -23.20 9.26
CA GLU A 56 3.77 -24.13 9.13
C GLU A 56 4.22 -25.56 8.78
N SER A 57 5.40 -25.73 8.18
CA SER A 57 6.03 -27.03 7.95
C SER A 57 6.48 -27.74 9.23
N GLY A 58 6.50 -27.06 10.38
CA GLY A 58 7.03 -27.51 11.65
C GLY A 58 8.56 -27.24 11.79
N GLU A 59 9.23 -26.74 10.79
CA GLU A 59 10.63 -26.35 10.88
C GLU A 59 10.79 -25.16 11.82
N ARG A 60 11.81 -25.22 12.68
CA ARG A 60 12.17 -24.10 13.57
C ARG A 60 13.46 -23.44 13.09
N ILE A 61 13.41 -22.15 12.86
CA ILE A 61 14.55 -21.33 12.45
C ILE A 61 14.99 -20.48 13.65
N GLN A 62 16.25 -20.64 14.03
CA GLN A 62 16.88 -19.87 15.10
C GLN A 62 17.46 -18.57 14.55
N GLY A 63 17.30 -17.51 15.31
CA GLY A 63 17.85 -16.18 15.02
C GLY A 63 18.34 -15.53 16.30
N CYS A 64 18.93 -14.42 16.18
CA CYS A 64 19.43 -13.67 17.32
C CYS A 64 18.50 -12.56 17.77
N ALA A 65 17.49 -12.24 16.99
CA ALA A 65 16.33 -11.40 17.26
C ALA A 65 15.27 -11.73 16.23
N THR A 66 14.02 -11.55 16.60
CA THR A 66 12.89 -11.73 15.69
C THR A 66 12.24 -10.37 15.42
N VAL A 67 11.96 -10.08 14.15
CA VAL A 67 11.22 -8.87 13.74
C VAL A 67 9.97 -9.29 12.97
N VAL A 68 8.80 -8.96 13.48
CA VAL A 68 7.52 -9.11 12.79
C VAL A 68 7.28 -7.83 11.99
N ALA A 69 7.51 -7.91 10.67
CA ALA A 69 7.39 -6.79 9.73
C ALA A 69 6.24 -7.02 8.73
N THR A 70 5.20 -7.72 9.16
CA THR A 70 3.99 -8.01 8.38
C THR A 70 2.98 -6.88 8.51
N ASP A 71 1.87 -6.96 7.75
CA ASP A 71 0.72 -6.10 8.01
C ASP A 71 0.18 -6.27 9.44
N GLY A 72 -0.53 -5.26 9.94
CA GLY A 72 -1.00 -5.24 11.32
C GLY A 72 -1.93 -6.39 11.69
N SER A 73 -2.73 -6.92 10.76
CA SER A 73 -3.61 -8.07 11.05
C SER A 73 -2.80 -9.35 11.22
N ALA A 74 -1.80 -9.56 10.37
CA ALA A 74 -0.89 -10.71 10.50
C ALA A 74 0.00 -10.59 11.74
N ALA A 75 0.45 -9.37 12.09
CA ALA A 75 1.19 -9.13 13.32
C ALA A 75 0.37 -9.52 14.56
N HIS A 76 -0.91 -9.12 14.66
CA HIS A 76 -1.80 -9.52 15.76
C HIS A 76 -2.12 -11.02 15.77
N ALA A 77 -2.18 -11.66 14.61
CA ALA A 77 -2.37 -13.11 14.54
C ALA A 77 -1.15 -13.88 15.09
N LEU A 78 0.05 -13.38 14.83
CA LEU A 78 1.30 -13.97 15.34
C LEU A 78 1.58 -13.61 16.81
N LEU A 79 1.08 -12.46 17.26
CA LEU A 79 1.31 -11.87 18.57
C LEU A 79 -0.03 -11.39 19.15
N PRO A 80 -0.89 -12.31 19.68
CA PRO A 80 -2.21 -11.95 20.22
C PRO A 80 -2.15 -10.96 21.40
N GLU A 81 -1.01 -10.90 22.09
CA GLU A 81 -0.74 -9.99 23.20
C GLU A 81 -0.26 -8.61 22.76
N LEU A 82 -0.17 -8.34 21.45
CA LEU A 82 0.21 -7.03 20.93
C LEU A 82 -0.80 -5.97 21.39
N GLU A 83 -0.28 -4.86 21.92
CA GLU A 83 -1.12 -3.79 22.45
C GLU A 83 -2.03 -3.16 21.38
N GLY A 84 -3.27 -2.91 21.78
CA GLY A 84 -4.29 -2.33 20.92
C GLY A 84 -5.04 -3.36 20.06
N PRO A 85 -6.11 -2.96 19.40
CA PRO A 85 -6.85 -3.82 18.49
C PRO A 85 -6.10 -4.02 17.17
N ALA A 86 -6.34 -5.15 16.51
CA ALA A 86 -5.94 -5.33 15.12
C ALA A 86 -6.52 -4.19 14.26
N PRO A 87 -5.77 -3.65 13.30
CA PRO A 87 -6.24 -2.52 12.51
C PRO A 87 -7.45 -2.91 11.65
N GLU A 88 -8.46 -2.04 11.62
CA GLU A 88 -9.47 -2.07 10.58
C GLU A 88 -8.85 -1.61 9.26
N TRP A 89 -9.44 -2.02 8.13
CA TRP A 89 -8.88 -1.74 6.82
C TRP A 89 -9.81 -0.87 5.99
N ARG A 90 -9.24 0.12 5.35
CA ARG A 90 -9.89 0.86 4.28
C ARG A 90 -9.63 0.13 2.97
N SER A 91 -10.70 -0.30 2.34
CA SER A 91 -10.66 -0.99 1.05
C SER A 91 -10.91 -0.03 -0.12
N VAL A 92 -10.50 -0.45 -1.30
CA VAL A 92 -10.72 0.28 -2.54
C VAL A 92 -10.97 -0.70 -3.68
N THR A 93 -11.85 -0.33 -4.60
CA THR A 93 -12.03 -0.99 -5.89
C THR A 93 -11.44 -0.09 -6.96
N THR A 94 -10.54 -0.64 -7.77
CA THR A 94 -9.87 0.13 -8.83
C THR A 94 -10.18 -0.47 -10.19
N LEU A 95 -10.65 0.36 -11.11
CA LEU A 95 -10.91 -0.02 -12.49
C LEU A 95 -9.85 0.58 -13.39
N TYR A 96 -9.36 -0.20 -14.34
CA TYR A 96 -8.40 0.25 -15.35
C TYR A 96 -9.06 0.30 -16.72
N PHE A 97 -8.83 1.40 -17.44
CA PHE A 97 -9.30 1.59 -18.80
C PHE A 97 -8.15 1.96 -19.72
N ALA A 98 -8.23 1.48 -20.97
CA ALA A 98 -7.40 1.96 -22.06
C ALA A 98 -8.20 2.93 -22.92
N ALA A 99 -7.58 4.06 -23.28
CA ALA A 99 -8.11 5.05 -24.21
C ALA A 99 -7.08 5.33 -25.31
N ASP A 100 -7.54 5.77 -26.48
CA ASP A 100 -6.65 6.14 -27.61
C ASP A 100 -5.84 7.39 -27.33
N ARG A 101 -6.30 8.22 -26.38
CA ARG A 101 -5.60 9.42 -25.94
C ARG A 101 -5.99 9.77 -24.51
N SER A 102 -5.13 10.50 -23.82
CA SER A 102 -5.43 11.04 -22.50
C SER A 102 -6.53 12.13 -22.58
N PRO A 103 -7.59 11.99 -21.77
CA PRO A 103 -8.61 13.04 -21.62
C PRO A 103 -8.09 14.22 -20.77
N ILE A 104 -7.03 14.04 -19.98
CA ILE A 104 -6.51 15.01 -19.01
C ILE A 104 -5.27 15.70 -19.57
N ARG A 105 -4.33 14.94 -20.16
CA ARG A 105 -3.04 15.38 -20.72
C ARG A 105 -2.11 16.04 -19.71
N GLU A 106 -2.29 15.73 -18.44
CA GLU A 106 -1.49 16.23 -17.33
C GLU A 106 -1.31 15.12 -16.30
N ALA A 107 -0.17 15.11 -15.64
CA ALA A 107 0.15 14.16 -14.55
C ALA A 107 -0.53 14.58 -13.23
N ILE A 108 -1.84 14.59 -13.21
CA ILE A 108 -2.66 15.00 -12.06
C ILE A 108 -3.65 13.90 -11.65
N ILE A 109 -4.18 14.04 -10.44
CA ILE A 109 -5.30 13.25 -9.94
C ILE A 109 -6.55 14.13 -9.96
N CYS A 110 -7.55 13.74 -10.74
CA CYS A 110 -8.87 14.38 -10.74
C CYS A 110 -9.71 13.78 -9.60
N LEU A 111 -10.17 14.63 -8.69
CA LEU A 111 -10.97 14.23 -7.54
C LEU A 111 -12.46 14.52 -7.80
N ASN A 112 -13.34 13.63 -7.33
CA ASN A 112 -14.77 13.91 -7.28
C ASN A 112 -15.07 14.88 -6.14
N GLY A 113 -15.37 16.13 -6.49
CA GLY A 113 -15.75 17.17 -5.54
C GLY A 113 -17.25 17.30 -5.30
N SER A 114 -18.09 16.51 -5.97
CA SER A 114 -19.56 16.62 -5.88
C SER A 114 -20.12 16.09 -4.55
N GLY A 115 -19.39 15.22 -3.87
CA GLY A 115 -19.86 14.51 -2.68
C GLY A 115 -20.88 13.40 -2.98
N SER A 116 -21.08 13.07 -4.24
CA SER A 116 -21.98 12.02 -4.73
C SER A 116 -21.34 11.25 -5.88
N GLY A 117 -21.93 10.14 -6.28
CA GLY A 117 -21.42 9.27 -7.34
C GLY A 117 -20.55 8.12 -6.80
N THR A 118 -20.13 7.27 -7.74
CA THR A 118 -19.35 6.04 -7.48
C THR A 118 -17.86 6.31 -7.58
N VAL A 119 -17.44 7.15 -8.53
CA VAL A 119 -16.05 7.48 -8.77
C VAL A 119 -15.53 8.43 -7.70
N ASN A 120 -14.44 8.04 -7.01
CA ASN A 120 -13.75 8.90 -6.05
C ASN A 120 -12.69 9.76 -6.72
N ASN A 121 -11.86 9.16 -7.56
CA ASN A 121 -10.82 9.87 -8.33
C ASN A 121 -10.45 9.13 -9.61
N VAL A 122 -9.84 9.88 -10.53
CA VAL A 122 -9.28 9.40 -11.80
C VAL A 122 -7.87 9.92 -11.96
N CYS A 123 -6.98 9.06 -12.44
CA CYS A 123 -5.63 9.42 -12.83
C CYS A 123 -5.29 8.77 -14.18
N VAL A 124 -4.70 9.52 -15.09
CA VAL A 124 -4.10 8.94 -16.30
C VAL A 124 -2.66 8.59 -15.98
N ILE A 125 -2.44 7.31 -15.66
CA ILE A 125 -1.14 6.81 -15.20
C ILE A 125 -0.05 7.05 -16.25
N SER A 126 -0.40 6.88 -17.54
CA SER A 126 0.53 7.10 -18.66
C SER A 126 0.92 8.56 -18.87
N ASP A 127 0.17 9.54 -18.33
CA ASP A 127 0.58 10.94 -18.35
C ASP A 127 1.71 11.21 -17.35
N ALA A 128 1.71 10.50 -16.22
CA ALA A 128 2.77 10.57 -15.22
C ALA A 128 3.98 9.71 -15.63
N ALA A 129 3.75 8.56 -16.26
CA ALA A 129 4.77 7.60 -16.66
C ALA A 129 4.38 6.95 -18.00
N PRO A 130 4.85 7.47 -19.14
CA PRO A 130 4.47 7.01 -20.49
C PRO A 130 4.70 5.51 -20.73
N CYS A 131 5.67 4.90 -20.04
CA CYS A 131 5.97 3.48 -20.12
C CYS A 131 4.85 2.54 -19.61
N TYR A 132 3.79 3.07 -19.00
CA TYR A 132 2.64 2.28 -18.54
C TYR A 132 1.59 2.01 -19.62
N ALA A 133 1.71 2.62 -20.79
CA ALA A 133 0.84 2.35 -21.92
C ALA A 133 1.65 2.12 -23.21
N PRO A 134 1.14 1.33 -24.17
CA PRO A 134 1.71 1.30 -25.51
C PRO A 134 1.66 2.68 -26.17
N GLU A 135 2.55 2.91 -27.13
CA GLU A 135 2.54 4.14 -27.94
C GLU A 135 1.17 4.37 -28.58
N GLY A 136 0.67 5.60 -28.48
CA GLY A 136 -0.65 6.00 -29.01
C GLY A 136 -1.83 5.53 -28.13
N GLN A 137 -1.59 5.02 -26.93
CA GLN A 137 -2.63 4.69 -25.97
C GLN A 137 -2.40 5.38 -24.62
N SER A 138 -3.45 5.46 -23.83
CA SER A 138 -3.42 5.98 -22.46
C SER A 138 -4.03 4.97 -21.49
N LEU A 139 -3.39 4.82 -20.31
CA LEU A 139 -3.87 3.99 -19.21
C LEU A 139 -4.49 4.88 -18.15
N LEU A 140 -5.77 4.65 -17.87
CA LEU A 140 -6.51 5.34 -16.81
C LEU A 140 -6.71 4.40 -15.63
N SER A 141 -6.59 4.96 -14.43
CA SER A 141 -6.96 4.32 -13.17
C SER A 141 -8.11 5.10 -12.54
N VAL A 142 -9.18 4.39 -12.23
CA VAL A 142 -10.40 4.95 -11.60
C VAL A 142 -10.57 4.27 -10.26
N SER A 143 -10.63 5.05 -9.19
CA SER A 143 -10.79 4.54 -7.83
C SER A 143 -12.22 4.75 -7.33
N VAL A 144 -12.76 3.69 -6.75
CA VAL A 144 -14.05 3.63 -6.06
C VAL A 144 -13.79 3.24 -4.62
N LEU A 145 -14.34 3.97 -3.65
CA LEU A 145 -14.14 3.66 -2.22
C LEU A 145 -14.89 2.40 -1.83
N GLY A 146 -14.25 1.58 -1.01
CA GLY A 146 -14.80 0.33 -0.51
C GLY A 146 -14.67 -0.84 -1.50
N LEU A 147 -15.25 -1.97 -1.11
CA LEU A 147 -15.36 -3.14 -1.98
C LEU A 147 -16.74 -3.11 -2.66
N VAL A 148 -16.73 -2.91 -3.95
CA VAL A 148 -17.96 -2.89 -4.76
C VAL A 148 -17.93 -4.08 -5.71
N GLU A 149 -18.75 -5.08 -5.42
CA GLU A 149 -18.86 -6.35 -6.20
C GLU A 149 -20.20 -6.33 -7.02
N ALA A 150 -20.52 -5.21 -7.63
CA ALA A 150 -21.73 -5.07 -8.47
C ALA A 150 -21.41 -5.48 -9.92
N ASP A 151 -22.26 -6.29 -10.51
CA ASP A 151 -22.10 -6.78 -11.90
C ASP A 151 -22.07 -5.63 -12.92
N ASP A 152 -22.76 -4.53 -12.63
CA ASP A 152 -22.87 -3.36 -13.47
C ASP A 152 -21.90 -2.21 -13.08
N LEU A 153 -20.95 -2.46 -12.17
CA LEU A 153 -20.00 -1.43 -11.70
C LEU A 153 -19.28 -0.72 -12.84
N VAL A 154 -18.84 -1.46 -13.84
CA VAL A 154 -18.13 -0.89 -15.01
C VAL A 154 -19.01 0.11 -15.75
N GLU A 155 -20.28 -0.21 -15.92
CA GLU A 155 -21.25 0.66 -16.63
C GLU A 155 -21.65 1.87 -15.77
N GLN A 156 -21.80 1.71 -14.46
CA GLN A 156 -22.01 2.83 -13.53
C GLN A 156 -20.84 3.83 -13.58
N VAL A 157 -19.61 3.32 -13.46
CA VAL A 157 -18.39 4.13 -13.55
C VAL A 157 -18.28 4.79 -14.93
N ARG A 158 -18.55 4.07 -16.01
CA ARG A 158 -18.52 4.60 -17.38
C ARG A 158 -19.56 5.74 -17.56
N SER A 159 -20.75 5.57 -17.03
CA SER A 159 -21.81 6.59 -17.10
C SER A 159 -21.38 7.88 -16.39
N GLU A 160 -20.77 7.77 -15.23
CA GLU A 160 -20.25 8.93 -14.49
C GLU A 160 -19.05 9.58 -15.20
N LEU A 161 -18.13 8.79 -15.77
CA LEU A 161 -17.01 9.31 -16.54
C LEU A 161 -17.44 10.03 -17.83
N LEU A 162 -18.56 9.63 -18.45
CA LEU A 162 -19.15 10.35 -19.58
C LEU A 162 -19.52 11.79 -19.21
N GLU A 163 -19.98 12.02 -17.97
CA GLU A 163 -20.28 13.37 -17.49
C GLU A 163 -19.00 14.21 -17.29
N TRP A 164 -17.89 13.56 -16.89
CA TRP A 164 -16.61 14.25 -16.62
C TRP A 164 -15.82 14.55 -17.89
N PHE A 165 -15.75 13.58 -18.79
CA PHE A 165 -14.83 13.62 -19.95
C PHE A 165 -15.54 13.61 -21.30
N GLY A 166 -16.87 13.49 -21.31
CA GLY A 166 -17.66 13.54 -22.55
C GLY A 166 -17.70 12.22 -23.33
N PRO A 167 -18.19 12.26 -24.57
CA PRO A 167 -18.57 11.07 -25.34
C PRO A 167 -17.41 10.13 -25.69
N GLU A 168 -16.17 10.59 -25.62
CA GLU A 168 -14.99 9.76 -25.90
C GLU A 168 -14.84 8.56 -24.92
N VAL A 169 -15.42 8.66 -23.73
CA VAL A 169 -15.45 7.57 -22.74
C VAL A 169 -16.12 6.32 -23.29
N SER A 170 -17.07 6.45 -24.22
CA SER A 170 -17.74 5.31 -24.84
C SER A 170 -16.79 4.39 -25.62
N SER A 171 -15.66 4.92 -26.10
CA SER A 171 -14.62 4.17 -26.79
C SER A 171 -13.59 3.52 -25.86
N TRP A 172 -13.60 3.88 -24.58
CA TRP A 172 -12.61 3.35 -23.64
C TRP A 172 -12.84 1.87 -23.38
N ARG A 173 -11.78 1.09 -23.41
CA ARG A 173 -11.82 -0.34 -23.18
C ARG A 173 -11.51 -0.64 -21.73
N HIS A 174 -12.44 -1.23 -21.00
CA HIS A 174 -12.20 -1.74 -19.66
C HIS A 174 -11.19 -2.89 -19.74
N LEU A 175 -10.14 -2.83 -18.92
CA LEU A 175 -9.06 -3.80 -18.88
C LEU A 175 -9.20 -4.76 -17.71
N ARG A 176 -9.44 -4.21 -16.52
CA ARG A 176 -9.42 -4.96 -15.28
C ARG A 176 -10.11 -4.19 -14.14
N THR A 177 -10.70 -4.93 -13.23
CA THR A 177 -11.15 -4.43 -11.92
C THR A 177 -10.41 -5.16 -10.80
N ASP A 178 -9.80 -4.43 -9.89
CA ASP A 178 -9.12 -4.96 -8.71
C ASP A 178 -9.87 -4.59 -7.44
N HIS A 179 -10.17 -5.60 -6.61
CA HIS A 179 -10.79 -5.43 -5.30
C HIS A 179 -9.70 -5.52 -4.22
N ILE A 180 -9.27 -4.39 -3.70
CA ILE A 180 -8.19 -4.30 -2.72
C ILE A 180 -8.80 -4.24 -1.33
N ARG A 181 -8.89 -5.38 -0.66
CA ARG A 181 -9.54 -5.53 0.65
C ARG A 181 -8.78 -4.81 1.77
N ARG A 182 -7.46 -4.82 1.71
CA ARG A 182 -6.55 -4.24 2.69
C ARG A 182 -5.69 -3.16 2.03
N GLY A 183 -6.34 -2.06 1.61
CA GLY A 183 -5.66 -0.96 0.93
C GLY A 183 -4.80 -0.14 1.88
N LEU A 184 -5.40 0.31 2.98
CA LEU A 184 -4.71 1.07 4.03
C LEU A 184 -5.26 0.67 5.40
N PRO A 185 -4.41 0.58 6.45
CA PRO A 185 -4.90 0.47 7.82
C PRO A 185 -5.64 1.75 8.22
N GLU A 186 -6.74 1.60 8.94
CA GLU A 186 -7.47 2.75 9.46
C GLU A 186 -6.63 3.49 10.49
N GLN A 187 -6.55 4.80 10.33
CA GLN A 187 -5.85 5.68 11.25
C GLN A 187 -6.83 6.57 12.00
N LEU A 188 -6.97 6.35 13.29
CA LEU A 188 -7.80 7.20 14.15
C LEU A 188 -7.12 8.55 14.38
N PRO A 189 -7.88 9.66 14.48
CA PRO A 189 -7.33 11.02 14.63
C PRO A 189 -6.40 11.22 15.83
N ASN A 190 -6.57 10.43 16.89
CA ASN A 190 -5.84 10.52 18.15
C ASN A 190 -5.07 9.23 18.49
N GLY A 191 -4.89 8.33 17.53
CA GLY A 191 -4.11 7.10 17.74
C GLY A 191 -2.65 7.44 18.04
N SER A 192 -2.15 7.03 19.20
CA SER A 192 -0.71 7.01 19.47
C SER A 192 -0.12 5.85 18.70
N ALA A 193 1.00 6.07 18.00
CA ALA A 193 1.74 4.96 17.42
C ALA A 193 2.21 4.03 18.56
N PRO A 194 1.87 2.74 18.52
CA PRO A 194 2.39 1.81 19.52
C PRO A 194 3.92 1.71 19.41
N ASN A 195 4.56 1.32 20.52
CA ASN A 195 6.01 1.15 20.53
C ASN A 195 6.42 0.01 19.59
N SER A 196 7.52 0.20 18.86
CA SER A 196 8.11 -0.81 17.99
C SER A 196 8.70 -2.03 18.73
N ILE A 197 8.82 -1.94 20.06
CA ILE A 197 9.35 -3.01 20.92
C ILE A 197 8.18 -3.71 21.58
N HIS A 198 8.02 -5.00 21.30
CA HIS A 198 7.03 -5.83 21.97
C HIS A 198 7.60 -6.42 23.28
N GLN A 199 8.80 -6.99 23.21
CA GLN A 199 9.61 -7.43 24.36
C GLN A 199 11.08 -7.57 23.94
N ALA A 200 11.99 -7.68 24.90
CA ALA A 200 13.42 -7.78 24.59
C ALA A 200 13.72 -8.94 23.63
N GLY A 201 14.27 -8.63 22.45
CA GLY A 201 14.58 -9.58 21.39
C GLY A 201 13.47 -9.88 20.38
N LEU A 202 12.21 -9.49 20.65
CA LEU A 202 11.08 -9.60 19.74
C LEU A 202 10.54 -8.22 19.40
N TRP A 203 10.52 -7.89 18.15
CA TRP A 203 10.21 -6.56 17.64
C TRP A 203 9.06 -6.60 16.63
N VAL A 204 8.32 -5.51 16.57
CA VAL A 204 7.27 -5.31 15.55
C VAL A 204 7.55 -4.00 14.82
N CYS A 205 7.43 -3.99 13.50
CA CYS A 205 7.49 -2.76 12.70
C CYS A 205 6.52 -2.84 11.51
N GLY A 206 6.14 -1.68 10.99
CA GLY A 206 5.21 -1.57 9.87
C GLY A 206 4.49 -0.22 9.87
N ASP A 207 3.71 0.05 8.84
CA ASP A 207 2.95 1.29 8.66
C ASP A 207 1.83 1.47 9.70
N GLN A 208 1.31 0.36 10.25
CA GLN A 208 0.35 0.38 11.36
C GLN A 208 0.89 1.06 12.62
N LEU A 209 2.21 1.13 12.78
CA LEU A 209 2.89 1.79 13.90
C LEU A 209 3.23 3.25 13.62
N SER A 210 2.92 3.77 12.44
CA SER A 210 3.29 5.11 12.02
C SER A 210 2.17 5.75 11.19
N ARG A 211 2.34 5.78 9.88
CA ARG A 211 1.39 6.34 8.92
C ARG A 211 1.14 5.32 7.83
N ALA A 212 -0.10 5.17 7.39
CA ALA A 212 -0.48 4.29 6.30
C ALA A 212 0.14 4.75 4.96
N SER A 213 1.42 4.46 4.77
CA SER A 213 2.21 4.84 3.60
C SER A 213 3.48 4.00 3.48
N ILE A 214 4.12 4.01 2.30
CA ILE A 214 5.41 3.35 2.09
C ILE A 214 6.48 3.92 3.04
N GLU A 215 6.52 5.26 3.23
CA GLU A 215 7.41 5.89 4.19
C GLU A 215 7.10 5.46 5.63
N GLY A 216 5.79 5.33 5.94
CA GLY A 216 5.32 4.87 7.24
C GLY A 216 5.70 3.42 7.56
N ALA A 217 6.03 2.60 6.55
CA ALA A 217 6.61 1.28 6.73
C ALA A 217 8.15 1.33 6.82
N ASP A 218 8.81 2.13 5.98
CA ASP A 218 10.28 2.23 5.89
C ASP A 218 10.89 2.82 7.18
N VAL A 219 10.33 3.91 7.70
CA VAL A 219 10.88 4.60 8.88
C VAL A 219 10.87 3.71 10.14
N PRO A 220 9.77 3.05 10.53
CA PRO A 220 9.78 2.10 11.65
C PRO A 220 10.75 0.94 11.43
N GLY A 221 10.85 0.43 10.20
CA GLY A 221 11.82 -0.63 9.85
C GLY A 221 13.26 -0.21 10.14
N LYS A 222 13.66 0.99 9.70
CA LYS A 222 15.00 1.56 9.98
C LYS A 222 15.26 1.77 11.47
N HIS A 223 14.28 2.29 12.20
CA HIS A 223 14.40 2.50 13.64
C HIS A 223 14.55 1.18 14.39
N THR A 224 13.76 0.17 14.04
CA THR A 224 13.83 -1.16 14.62
C THR A 224 15.22 -1.79 14.38
N ALA A 225 15.72 -1.73 13.15
CA ALA A 225 17.06 -2.24 12.81
C ALA A 225 18.15 -1.53 13.63
N ALA A 226 18.11 -0.21 13.73
CA ALA A 226 19.06 0.58 14.53
C ALA A 226 19.01 0.21 16.01
N ALA A 227 17.83 0.01 16.58
CA ALA A 227 17.65 -0.37 17.97
C ALA A 227 18.24 -1.77 18.25
N ILE A 228 18.01 -2.74 17.37
CA ILE A 228 18.56 -4.10 17.49
C ILE A 228 20.09 -4.06 17.47
N ILE A 229 20.69 -3.30 16.55
CA ILE A 229 22.15 -3.17 16.44
C ILE A 229 22.72 -2.55 17.73
N THR A 230 22.11 -1.47 18.23
CA THR A 230 22.57 -0.79 19.45
C THR A 230 22.50 -1.69 20.68
N THR A 231 21.40 -2.44 20.86
CA THR A 231 21.21 -3.34 21.99
C THR A 231 22.28 -4.46 22.01
N ARG A 232 22.77 -4.88 20.84
CA ARG A 232 23.77 -5.96 20.70
C ARG A 232 25.20 -5.49 20.89
N VAL A 233 25.50 -4.25 20.56
CA VAL A 233 26.85 -3.68 20.75
C VAL A 233 27.11 -3.36 22.22
N SER A 234 26.04 -3.19 23.01
CA SER A 234 26.10 -2.80 24.42
C SER A 234 26.03 -3.98 25.41
N GLY A 235 25.85 -5.20 24.94
CA GLY A 235 25.80 -6.45 25.72
C GLY A 235 26.91 -7.41 25.28
#